data_9577834839a001c401555ae69aa0bbf8
#
_entry.id   9577834839a001c401555ae69aa0bbf8
#
_cell.length_a   1.000
_cell.length_b   1.000
_cell.length_c   1.000
_cell.angle_alpha   90.00
_cell.angle_beta   90.00
_cell.angle_gamma   90.00
#
_symmetry.space_group_name_H-M   'P 1'
#
loop_
_entity.id
_entity.type
_entity.pdbx_description
1 polymer ?
#
loop_
_entity_poly.entity_id
_entity_poly.type
_entity_poly.pdbx_seq_one_letter_code
_entity_poly.pdbx_strand_id
1 'polypeptide(L)'
;GRRAENARTKLLPNKEMPKAFRMLTHLAMESVMKALDHPEKSCWTNIFAPVEIMQCFGLQCVSMECLSSFMSGFKIEDYLIDYAQNEGIASTLCSYHKNFIGGVDSGVLPKAAM
;
A
#
# COMPACT_ATOMS: atom_id res chain seq x y z
N GLY A 1 12.23 0.72 -12.13
CA GLY A 1 12.64 1.75 -12.94
C GLY A 1 12.33 3.17 -12.48
N ARG A 2 12.01 4.05 -13.40
CA ARG A 2 11.85 5.51 -13.20
C ARG A 2 10.83 5.93 -12.13
N ARG A 3 9.73 5.17 -11.94
CA ARG A 3 8.71 5.49 -10.93
C ARG A 3 9.19 5.25 -9.50
N ALA A 4 9.89 4.15 -9.27
CA ALA A 4 10.49 3.85 -7.98
C ALA A 4 11.61 4.85 -7.62
N GLU A 5 12.36 5.29 -8.61
CA GLU A 5 13.43 6.25 -8.45
C GLU A 5 12.90 7.67 -8.17
N ASN A 6 11.80 8.07 -8.80
CA ASN A 6 11.11 9.35 -8.52
C ASN A 6 10.42 9.34 -7.14
N ALA A 7 9.85 8.23 -6.72
CA ALA A 7 9.33 8.08 -5.36
C ALA A 7 10.46 8.16 -4.32
N ARG A 8 11.58 7.51 -4.60
CA ARG A 8 12.80 7.53 -3.79
C ARG A 8 13.36 8.95 -3.58
N THR A 9 13.38 9.77 -4.63
CA THR A 9 13.91 11.14 -4.55
C THR A 9 12.94 12.12 -3.87
N LYS A 10 11.63 11.89 -3.95
CA LYS A 10 10.62 12.76 -3.33
C LYS A 10 10.38 12.45 -1.85
N LEU A 11 10.46 11.16 -1.46
CA LEU A 11 10.19 10.72 -0.08
C LEU A 11 11.43 10.78 0.83
N LEU A 12 12.63 10.92 0.28
CA LEU A 12 13.87 10.93 1.05
C LEU A 12 14.75 12.15 0.71
N PRO A 13 14.31 13.37 1.03
CA PRO A 13 15.08 14.56 0.71
C PRO A 13 16.33 14.72 1.57
N ASN A 14 16.54 13.92 2.62
CA ASN A 14 17.58 14.15 3.61
C ASN A 14 18.75 13.17 3.47
N LYS A 15 19.94 13.73 3.15
CA LYS A 15 21.21 12.98 3.05
C LYS A 15 21.66 12.35 4.39
N GLU A 16 21.10 12.82 5.50
CA GLU A 16 21.44 12.39 6.87
C GLU A 16 20.76 11.10 7.32
N MET A 17 19.80 10.59 6.52
CA MET A 17 19.10 9.36 6.88
C MET A 17 20.06 8.15 6.84
N PRO A 18 20.05 7.28 7.88
CA PRO A 18 20.88 6.08 7.90
C PRO A 18 20.70 5.23 6.65
N LYS A 19 21.78 4.69 6.11
CA LYS A 19 21.77 3.86 4.90
C LYS A 19 20.76 2.70 5.00
N ALA A 20 20.67 2.08 6.18
CA ALA A 20 19.74 0.98 6.44
C ALA A 20 18.27 1.41 6.29
N PHE A 21 17.91 2.59 6.79
CA PHE A 21 16.54 3.10 6.68
C PHE A 21 16.18 3.41 5.22
N ARG A 22 17.09 3.98 4.46
CA ARG A 22 16.89 4.23 3.02
C ARG A 22 16.70 2.93 2.24
N MET A 23 17.47 1.90 2.60
CA MET A 23 17.37 0.58 1.98
C MET A 23 16.02 -0.08 2.32
N LEU A 24 15.60 -0.03 3.59
CA LEU A 24 14.30 -0.55 4.03
C LEU A 24 13.14 0.11 3.28
N THR A 25 13.15 1.43 3.21
CA THR A 25 12.12 2.19 2.49
C THR A 25 12.11 1.83 0.99
N HIS A 26 13.29 1.67 0.39
CA HIS A 26 13.39 1.26 -1.01
C HIS A 26 12.78 -0.13 -1.25
N LEU A 27 13.10 -1.11 -0.40
CA LEU A 27 12.56 -2.47 -0.49
C LEU A 27 11.05 -2.50 -0.27
N ALA A 28 10.54 -1.72 0.70
CA ALA A 28 9.11 -1.61 0.93
C ALA A 28 8.38 -1.03 -0.30
N MET A 29 8.91 0.04 -0.88
CA MET A 29 8.34 0.66 -2.08
C MET A 29 8.42 -0.25 -3.29
N GLU A 30 9.51 -0.97 -3.48
CA GLU A 30 9.66 -1.96 -4.55
C GLU A 30 8.62 -3.08 -4.42
N SER A 31 8.38 -3.56 -3.20
CA SER A 31 7.37 -4.57 -2.90
C SER A 31 5.96 -4.10 -3.25
N VAL A 32 5.59 -2.88 -2.83
CA VAL A 32 4.30 -2.28 -3.17
C VAL A 32 4.15 -2.12 -4.69
N MET A 33 5.17 -1.59 -5.36
CA MET A 33 5.12 -1.40 -6.82
C MET A 33 4.97 -2.72 -7.58
N LYS A 34 5.67 -3.77 -7.16
CA LYS A 34 5.52 -5.12 -7.75
C LYS A 34 4.09 -5.64 -7.60
N ALA A 35 3.47 -5.45 -6.44
CA ALA A 35 2.09 -5.87 -6.21
C ALA A 35 1.08 -5.08 -7.06
N LEU A 36 1.31 -3.78 -7.25
CA LEU A 36 0.44 -2.93 -8.07
C LEU A 36 0.63 -3.19 -9.58
N ASP A 37 1.83 -3.52 -10.01
CA ASP A 37 2.13 -3.83 -11.42
C ASP A 37 1.64 -5.24 -11.83
N HIS A 38 1.49 -6.15 -10.86
CA HIS A 38 1.04 -7.53 -11.06
C HIS A 38 -0.07 -7.92 -10.08
N PRO A 39 -1.24 -7.27 -10.14
CA PRO A 39 -2.34 -7.52 -9.20
C PRO A 39 -2.83 -8.97 -9.24
N GLU A 40 -2.71 -9.65 -10.39
CA GLU A 40 -3.07 -11.05 -10.55
C GLU A 40 -2.17 -12.03 -9.78
N LYS A 41 -1.03 -11.57 -9.30
CA LYS A 41 -0.07 -12.32 -8.46
C LYS A 41 0.11 -11.70 -7.09
N SER A 42 -0.77 -10.79 -6.70
CA SER A 42 -0.69 -10.11 -5.42
C SER A 42 -1.80 -10.57 -4.46
N CYS A 43 -1.51 -10.42 -3.19
CA CYS A 43 -2.42 -10.73 -2.09
C CYS A 43 -2.45 -9.57 -1.10
N TRP A 44 -3.65 -9.11 -0.77
CA TRP A 44 -3.86 -8.11 0.28
C TRP A 44 -3.93 -8.81 1.63
N THR A 45 -3.09 -8.42 2.54
CA THR A 45 -3.02 -9.02 3.88
C THR A 45 -3.11 -7.94 4.94
N ASN A 46 -3.45 -8.32 6.17
CA ASN A 46 -3.21 -7.47 7.31
C ASN A 46 -1.78 -7.67 7.84
N ILE A 47 -1.33 -6.80 8.73
CA ILE A 47 0.04 -6.86 9.29
C ILE A 47 0.34 -8.11 10.12
N PHE A 48 -0.69 -8.86 10.53
CA PHE A 48 -0.55 -10.08 11.33
C PHE A 48 -0.67 -11.37 10.50
N ALA A 49 -0.95 -11.25 9.21
CA ALA A 49 -1.09 -12.42 8.35
C ALA A 49 0.25 -13.15 8.17
N PRO A 50 0.25 -14.49 8.19
CA PRO A 50 1.46 -15.28 7.95
C PRO A 50 1.81 -15.25 6.45
N VAL A 51 2.39 -14.14 6.00
CA VAL A 51 2.70 -13.87 4.58
C VAL A 51 3.60 -14.91 3.94
N GLU A 52 4.40 -15.60 4.76
CA GLU A 52 5.30 -16.67 4.31
C GLU A 52 4.54 -17.81 3.62
N ILE A 53 3.35 -18.12 4.09
CA ILE A 53 2.48 -19.13 3.47
C ILE A 53 2.08 -18.70 2.06
N MET A 54 1.64 -17.45 1.90
CA MET A 54 1.24 -16.90 0.60
C MET A 54 2.44 -16.82 -0.37
N GLN A 55 3.61 -16.47 0.15
CA GLN A 55 4.85 -16.42 -0.63
C GLN A 55 5.25 -17.81 -1.16
N CYS A 56 4.97 -18.89 -0.43
CA CYS A 56 5.18 -20.26 -0.94
C CYS A 56 4.34 -20.58 -2.19
N PHE A 57 3.22 -19.90 -2.38
CA PHE A 57 2.39 -19.98 -3.60
C PHE A 57 2.80 -18.97 -4.67
N GLY A 58 3.91 -18.27 -4.49
CA GLY A 58 4.43 -17.28 -5.44
C GLY A 58 3.65 -15.95 -5.45
N LEU A 59 2.86 -15.69 -4.41
CA LEU A 59 2.11 -14.43 -4.29
C LEU A 59 2.97 -13.34 -3.67
N GLN A 60 2.86 -12.14 -4.22
CA GLN A 60 3.43 -10.94 -3.64
C GLN A 60 2.46 -10.36 -2.61
N CYS A 61 2.80 -10.46 -1.33
CA CYS A 61 1.95 -9.96 -0.25
C CYS A 61 2.25 -8.49 0.08
N VAL A 62 1.19 -7.72 0.26
CA VAL A 62 1.28 -6.34 0.74
C VAL A 62 0.21 -6.12 1.81
N SER A 63 0.63 -5.53 2.93
CA SER A 63 -0.28 -5.18 4.01
C SER A 63 -1.19 -4.01 3.61
N MET A 64 -2.48 -4.14 3.89
CA MET A 64 -3.48 -3.09 3.69
C MET A 64 -3.11 -1.81 4.45
N GLU A 65 -2.57 -1.96 5.66
CA GLU A 65 -2.14 -0.84 6.49
C GLU A 65 -0.93 -0.12 5.88
N CYS A 66 0.01 -0.88 5.32
CA CYS A 66 1.15 -0.30 4.61
C CYS A 66 0.72 0.48 3.37
N LEU A 67 -0.24 -0.06 2.60
CA LEU A 67 -0.81 0.65 1.45
C LEU A 67 -1.56 1.91 1.87
N SER A 68 -2.35 1.85 2.93
CA SER A 68 -3.04 3.03 3.48
C SER A 68 -2.07 4.12 3.90
N SER A 69 -0.99 3.76 4.58
CA SER A 69 0.08 4.71 4.94
C SER A 69 0.73 5.31 3.69
N PHE A 70 0.93 4.50 2.67
CA PHE A 70 1.50 4.96 1.40
C PHE A 70 0.57 5.94 0.69
N MET A 71 -0.72 5.67 0.62
CA MET A 71 -1.72 6.56 0.01
C MET A 71 -1.84 7.88 0.78
N SER A 72 -1.77 7.85 2.11
CA SER A 72 -1.77 9.07 2.94
C SER A 72 -0.57 9.98 2.63
N GLY A 73 0.56 9.43 2.21
CA GLY A 73 1.69 10.19 1.73
C GLY A 73 1.40 11.04 0.48
N PHE A 74 0.35 10.72 -0.28
CA PHE A 74 -0.12 11.48 -1.44
C PHE A 74 -1.28 12.44 -1.11
N LYS A 75 -1.73 12.48 0.15
CA LYS A 75 -2.84 13.34 0.64
C LYS A 75 -4.17 13.08 -0.08
N ILE A 76 -4.48 11.84 -0.37
CA ILE A 76 -5.73 11.40 -0.98
C ILE A 76 -6.65 10.67 0.01
N GLU A 77 -6.21 10.49 1.25
CA GLU A 77 -6.90 9.73 2.28
C GLU A 77 -8.30 10.26 2.59
N ASP A 78 -8.48 11.58 2.65
CA ASP A 78 -9.80 12.18 2.93
C ASP A 78 -10.81 11.76 1.86
N TYR A 79 -10.45 11.86 0.60
CA TYR A 79 -11.31 11.43 -0.52
C TYR A 79 -11.66 9.94 -0.42
N LEU A 80 -10.70 9.08 -0.14
CA LEU A 80 -10.91 7.64 -0.10
C LEU A 80 -11.74 7.20 1.12
N ILE A 81 -11.53 7.85 2.27
CA ILE A 81 -12.30 7.61 3.49
C ILE A 81 -13.77 8.04 3.27
N ASP A 82 -13.98 9.22 2.71
CA ASP A 82 -15.31 9.73 2.41
C ASP A 82 -16.02 8.83 1.38
N TYR A 83 -15.30 8.39 0.36
CA TYR A 83 -15.84 7.44 -0.63
C TYR A 83 -16.33 6.16 0.07
N ALA A 84 -15.50 5.52 0.89
CA ALA A 84 -15.87 4.31 1.61
C ALA A 84 -17.10 4.51 2.53
N GLN A 85 -17.19 5.65 3.21
CA GLN A 85 -18.34 5.96 4.07
C GLN A 85 -19.61 6.18 3.26
N ASN A 86 -19.53 6.81 2.10
CA ASN A 86 -20.68 7.01 1.20
C ASN A 86 -21.20 5.68 0.63
N GLU A 87 -20.31 4.68 0.44
CA GLU A 87 -20.68 3.31 0.07
C GLU A 87 -21.21 2.48 1.25
N GLY A 88 -21.37 3.08 2.43
CA GLY A 88 -22.01 2.45 3.59
C GLY A 88 -21.05 1.86 4.62
N ILE A 89 -19.76 2.08 4.48
CA ILE A 89 -18.78 1.64 5.50
C ILE A 89 -18.95 2.49 6.77
N ALA A 90 -19.03 1.82 7.92
CA ALA A 90 -19.25 2.48 9.20
C ALA A 90 -18.18 3.53 9.51
N SER A 91 -18.59 4.70 9.96
CA SER A 91 -17.67 5.79 10.33
C SER A 91 -16.71 5.40 11.49
N THR A 92 -17.14 4.45 12.33
CA THR A 92 -16.37 3.91 13.47
C THR A 92 -15.26 2.94 13.04
N LEU A 93 -15.25 2.47 11.80
CA LEU A 93 -14.17 1.62 11.30
C LEU A 93 -12.85 2.39 11.28
N CYS A 94 -11.75 1.69 11.54
CA CYS A 94 -10.39 2.24 11.48
C CYS A 94 -10.14 2.97 10.15
N SER A 95 -9.59 4.17 10.20
CA SER A 95 -9.33 5.00 9.02
C SER A 95 -8.38 4.33 8.02
N TYR A 96 -7.42 3.54 8.47
CA TYR A 96 -6.55 2.76 7.58
C TYR A 96 -7.34 1.77 6.72
N HIS A 97 -8.30 1.06 7.32
CA HIS A 97 -9.15 0.13 6.58
C HIS A 97 -10.10 0.87 5.63
N LYS A 98 -10.71 1.98 6.06
CA LYS A 98 -11.56 2.80 5.20
C LYS A 98 -10.80 3.35 4.00
N ASN A 99 -9.60 3.86 4.23
CA ASN A 99 -8.72 4.37 3.17
C ASN A 99 -8.37 3.27 2.15
N PHE A 100 -8.05 2.06 2.63
CA PHE A 100 -7.79 0.92 1.75
C PHE A 100 -9.04 0.50 0.95
N ILE A 101 -10.19 0.31 1.63
CA ILE A 101 -11.45 -0.09 0.99
C ILE A 101 -11.84 0.96 -0.07
N GLY A 102 -11.82 2.24 0.29
CA GLY A 102 -12.10 3.32 -0.64
C GLY A 102 -11.15 3.34 -1.84
N GLY A 103 -9.87 3.01 -1.61
CA GLY A 103 -8.88 2.90 -2.68
C GLY A 103 -9.17 1.79 -3.68
N VAL A 104 -9.62 0.63 -3.19
CA VAL A 104 -9.98 -0.52 -4.05
C VAL A 104 -11.30 -0.29 -4.77
N ASP A 105 -12.33 0.16 -4.05
CA ASP A 105 -13.68 0.33 -4.60
C ASP A 105 -13.76 1.50 -5.58
N SER A 106 -13.05 2.58 -5.34
CA SER A 106 -12.97 3.71 -6.27
C SER A 106 -12.12 3.41 -7.52
N GLY A 107 -11.39 2.30 -7.54
CA GLY A 107 -10.50 1.92 -8.63
C GLY A 107 -9.13 2.62 -8.62
N VAL A 108 -8.80 3.35 -7.57
CA VAL A 108 -7.46 3.94 -7.39
C VAL A 108 -6.41 2.86 -7.17
N LEU A 109 -6.77 1.79 -6.44
CA LEU A 109 -5.96 0.59 -6.31
C LEU A 109 -6.53 -0.53 -7.19
N PRO A 110 -5.68 -1.34 -7.85
CA PRO A 110 -6.12 -2.52 -8.56
C PRO A 110 -6.64 -3.57 -7.57
N LYS A 111 -7.59 -4.40 -8.01
CA LYS A 111 -8.01 -5.56 -7.23
C LYS A 111 -6.90 -6.62 -7.27
N ALA A 112 -6.52 -7.15 -6.09
CA ALA A 112 -5.59 -8.28 -6.00
C ALA A 112 -6.25 -9.59 -6.43
N ALA A 113 -5.45 -10.62 -6.63
CA ALA A 113 -5.93 -11.97 -6.88
C ALA A 113 -6.64 -12.57 -5.65
N MET A 114 -6.22 -12.14 -4.45
CA MET A 114 -6.70 -12.66 -3.18
C MET A 114 -6.68 -11.58 -2.09
#